data_96233ee1e8d2b64d46be515c3fca2009
#
_entry.id   96233ee1e8d2b64d46be515c3fca2009
#
_cell.length_a   1.000
_cell.length_b   1.000
_cell.length_c   1.000
_cell.angle_alpha   90.00
_cell.angle_beta   90.00
_cell.angle_gamma   90.00
#
_symmetry.space_group_name_H-M   'P 1'
#
loop_
_entity.id
_entity.type
_entity.pdbx_description
1 polymer ?
#
loop_
_entity_poly.entity_id
_entity_poly.type
_entity_poly.pdbx_seq_one_letter_code
_entity_poly.pdbx_strand_id
1 'polypeptide(L)'
;MKKKLVIGTIGLVAIGVMFANTEEEVIETTNAETEEVSDNSKTEMTDKEKSELQKQNEEEKAEKEKAEKERAEKEKAEKQKAEEEKAKAEEAKAEEKAKAEEAAAKEDNEEIYLQVMRESIGGYVDIQFQKAEKNFKLTPTDAGLIDEISMLPLGVGHDDWAVLVNGMTEMSKSGKELVGEGYSISLINPLNHENVILWIMDGEVIYNVIDDL
;
A
#
# COMPACT_ATOMS: atom_id res chain seq x y z
N MET A 1 -33.76 -13.64 12.80
CA MET A 1 -33.24 -14.23 11.54
C MET A 1 -31.75 -14.04 11.50
N LYS A 2 -30.95 -15.10 11.55
CA LYS A 2 -29.48 -15.00 11.57
C LYS A 2 -28.97 -14.87 10.14
N LYS A 3 -28.47 -13.68 9.73
CA LYS A 3 -27.79 -13.51 8.45
C LYS A 3 -26.35 -14.01 8.61
N LYS A 4 -26.01 -15.09 7.91
CA LYS A 4 -24.66 -15.62 7.82
C LYS A 4 -23.86 -14.73 6.86
N LEU A 5 -22.79 -14.14 7.37
CA LEU A 5 -21.78 -13.45 6.57
C LEU A 5 -20.98 -14.51 5.80
N VAL A 6 -21.12 -14.53 4.50
CA VAL A 6 -20.32 -15.39 3.60
C VAL A 6 -19.05 -14.62 3.25
N ILE A 7 -17.94 -15.02 3.87
CA ILE A 7 -16.62 -14.55 3.49
C ILE A 7 -16.25 -15.26 2.19
N GLY A 8 -16.33 -14.52 1.08
CA GLY A 8 -15.89 -14.99 -0.23
C GLY A 8 -14.38 -15.08 -0.29
N THR A 9 -13.87 -16.30 -0.38
CA THR A 9 -12.47 -16.60 -0.71
C THR A 9 -12.16 -16.06 -2.11
N ILE A 10 -11.30 -15.05 -2.19
CA ILE A 10 -10.78 -14.54 -3.46
C ILE A 10 -9.81 -15.56 -4.01
N GLY A 11 -10.24 -16.22 -5.10
CA GLY A 11 -9.46 -17.18 -5.83
C GLY A 11 -8.22 -16.55 -6.47
N LEU A 12 -7.09 -17.20 -6.23
CA LEU A 12 -5.79 -16.90 -6.84
C LEU A 12 -5.88 -17.22 -8.34
N VAL A 13 -5.96 -16.19 -9.18
CA VAL A 13 -5.86 -16.36 -10.63
C VAL A 13 -4.38 -16.48 -10.99
N ALA A 14 -3.94 -17.70 -11.24
CA ALA A 14 -2.65 -17.98 -11.84
C ALA A 14 -2.69 -17.55 -13.32
N ILE A 15 -2.01 -16.47 -13.65
CA ILE A 15 -1.78 -16.06 -15.05
C ILE A 15 -0.67 -16.96 -15.59
N GLY A 16 -1.09 -17.98 -16.34
CA GLY A 16 -0.19 -18.78 -17.16
C GLY A 16 0.33 -17.95 -18.32
N VAL A 17 1.64 -17.70 -18.34
CA VAL A 17 2.35 -17.13 -19.48
C VAL A 17 2.42 -18.19 -20.57
N MET A 18 1.61 -18.07 -21.59
CA MET A 18 1.75 -18.82 -22.83
C MET A 18 2.94 -18.26 -23.60
N PHE A 19 4.01 -19.04 -23.66
CA PHE A 19 5.06 -18.85 -24.65
C PHE A 19 4.50 -19.19 -26.02
N ALA A 20 4.32 -18.18 -26.86
CA ALA A 20 4.06 -18.37 -28.28
C ALA A 20 5.36 -18.83 -28.93
N ASN A 21 5.31 -20.04 -29.45
CA ASN A 21 6.32 -20.66 -30.31
C ASN A 21 6.34 -19.86 -31.62
N THR A 22 7.42 -19.16 -31.93
CA THR A 22 7.66 -18.61 -33.25
C THR A 22 8.31 -19.69 -34.11
N GLU A 23 7.62 -20.00 -35.19
CA GLU A 23 8.03 -20.96 -36.22
C GLU A 23 9.37 -20.57 -36.84
N GLU A 24 10.27 -21.55 -36.91
CA GLU A 24 11.48 -21.48 -37.73
C GLU A 24 11.12 -21.47 -39.21
N GLU A 25 11.42 -20.38 -39.88
CA GLU A 25 11.36 -20.26 -41.35
C GLU A 25 12.65 -20.87 -41.90
N VAL A 26 12.50 -22.04 -42.50
CA VAL A 26 13.55 -22.75 -43.23
C VAL A 26 13.79 -22.03 -44.56
N ILE A 27 14.94 -21.34 -44.66
CA ILE A 27 15.39 -20.81 -45.95
C ILE A 27 16.19 -21.91 -46.67
N GLU A 28 15.55 -22.43 -47.71
CA GLU A 28 16.19 -23.27 -48.72
C GLU A 28 17.24 -22.45 -49.52
N THR A 29 18.50 -22.74 -49.33
CA THR A 29 19.55 -22.22 -50.21
C THR A 29 19.77 -23.20 -51.38
N THR A 30 19.35 -22.75 -52.53
CA THR A 30 19.62 -23.36 -53.82
C THR A 30 21.12 -23.40 -54.12
N ASN A 31 21.62 -24.59 -54.43
CA ASN A 31 22.91 -24.84 -55.06
C ASN A 31 22.98 -24.16 -56.42
N ALA A 32 24.01 -23.37 -56.63
CA ALA A 32 24.46 -23.01 -57.97
C ALA A 32 25.91 -23.54 -58.14
N GLU A 33 26.05 -24.51 -58.98
CA GLU A 33 27.33 -24.95 -59.55
C GLU A 33 27.98 -23.80 -60.29
N THR A 34 29.29 -23.59 -60.05
CA THR A 34 30.13 -22.91 -61.05
C THR A 34 31.55 -23.51 -61.01
N GLU A 35 31.85 -23.91 -62.17
CA GLU A 35 33.05 -24.53 -62.79
C GLU A 35 34.41 -24.24 -62.20
N GLU A 36 35.22 -25.31 -62.28
CA GLU A 36 36.67 -25.36 -62.16
C GLU A 36 37.36 -24.33 -63.06
N VAL A 37 38.25 -23.58 -62.48
CA VAL A 37 39.44 -23.07 -63.19
C VAL A 37 40.68 -23.45 -62.39
N SER A 38 41.35 -24.48 -62.90
CA SER A 38 42.69 -24.87 -62.51
C SER A 38 43.67 -23.77 -62.93
N ASP A 39 44.31 -23.14 -61.95
CA ASP A 39 45.61 -22.57 -62.20
C ASP A 39 46.60 -22.87 -61.06
N ASN A 40 47.59 -23.65 -61.47
CA ASN A 40 48.59 -24.29 -60.63
C ASN A 40 49.79 -23.34 -60.50
N SER A 41 49.78 -22.51 -59.42
CA SER A 41 50.96 -21.79 -59.03
C SER A 41 51.39 -22.23 -57.65
N LYS A 42 52.25 -23.21 -57.63
CA LYS A 42 52.91 -23.72 -56.43
C LYS A 42 53.98 -22.73 -56.00
N THR A 43 53.63 -21.75 -55.17
CA THR A 43 54.60 -20.97 -54.42
C THR A 43 54.82 -21.71 -53.09
N GLU A 44 55.95 -22.32 -52.90
CA GLU A 44 56.36 -22.93 -51.64
C GLU A 44 56.60 -21.81 -50.62
N MET A 45 55.66 -21.61 -49.74
CA MET A 45 55.84 -20.75 -48.56
C MET A 45 56.85 -21.42 -47.62
N THR A 46 57.83 -20.63 -47.20
CA THR A 46 58.87 -21.07 -46.28
C THR A 46 58.28 -21.39 -44.91
N ASP A 47 58.84 -22.34 -44.17
CA ASP A 47 58.36 -22.76 -42.84
C ASP A 47 58.21 -21.60 -41.85
N LYS A 48 58.93 -20.50 -42.09
CA LYS A 48 58.88 -19.30 -41.27
C LYS A 48 57.57 -18.49 -41.49
N GLU A 49 57.09 -18.36 -42.73
CA GLU A 49 55.86 -17.68 -43.08
C GLU A 49 54.61 -18.43 -42.57
N LYS A 50 54.66 -19.76 -42.60
CA LYS A 50 53.59 -20.62 -42.02
C LYS A 50 53.50 -20.44 -40.51
N SER A 51 54.61 -20.31 -39.81
CA SER A 51 54.64 -20.11 -38.34
C SER A 51 54.11 -18.74 -37.91
N GLU A 52 54.40 -17.70 -38.70
CA GLU A 52 53.89 -16.34 -38.43
C GLU A 52 52.39 -16.24 -38.71
N LEU A 53 51.90 -16.85 -39.79
CA LEU A 53 50.48 -16.88 -40.12
C LEU A 53 49.65 -17.66 -39.09
N GLN A 54 50.19 -18.75 -38.53
CA GLN A 54 49.55 -19.46 -37.46
C GLN A 54 49.46 -18.67 -36.18
N LYS A 55 50.50 -17.95 -35.78
CA LYS A 55 50.47 -17.08 -34.60
C LYS A 55 49.46 -15.95 -34.75
N GLN A 56 49.41 -15.26 -35.91
CA GLN A 56 48.42 -14.21 -36.14
C GLN A 56 46.99 -14.74 -36.10
N ASN A 57 46.72 -15.92 -36.61
CA ASN A 57 45.36 -16.52 -36.56
C ASN A 57 44.96 -16.97 -35.13
N GLU A 58 45.90 -17.41 -34.30
CA GLU A 58 45.65 -17.74 -32.90
C GLU A 58 45.42 -16.48 -32.07
N GLU A 59 46.17 -15.40 -32.27
CA GLU A 59 45.96 -14.11 -31.59
C GLU A 59 44.61 -13.49 -31.98
N GLU A 60 44.22 -13.45 -33.25
CA GLU A 60 42.95 -12.91 -33.71
C GLU A 60 41.77 -13.74 -33.18
N LYS A 61 41.93 -15.06 -33.07
CA LYS A 61 40.90 -15.93 -32.49
C LYS A 61 40.73 -15.71 -30.98
N ALA A 62 41.84 -15.51 -30.26
CA ALA A 62 41.83 -15.25 -28.84
C ALA A 62 41.21 -13.86 -28.53
N GLU A 63 41.47 -12.86 -29.36
CA GLU A 63 40.91 -11.50 -29.22
C GLU A 63 39.39 -11.48 -29.50
N LYS A 64 38.94 -12.21 -30.52
CA LYS A 64 37.51 -12.39 -30.83
C LYS A 64 36.75 -13.11 -29.69
N GLU A 65 37.34 -14.19 -29.15
CA GLU A 65 36.73 -14.93 -28.04
C GLU A 65 36.65 -14.08 -26.76
N LYS A 66 37.65 -13.22 -26.51
CA LYS A 66 37.64 -12.30 -25.37
C LYS A 66 36.59 -11.19 -25.53
N ALA A 67 36.47 -10.64 -26.75
CA ALA A 67 35.47 -9.61 -27.04
C ALA A 67 34.03 -10.15 -26.95
N GLU A 68 33.81 -11.39 -27.36
CA GLU A 68 32.50 -12.05 -27.28
C GLU A 68 32.10 -12.34 -25.83
N LYS A 69 33.05 -12.81 -25.00
CA LYS A 69 32.82 -13.00 -23.55
C LYS A 69 32.49 -11.69 -22.83
N GLU A 70 33.22 -10.62 -23.14
CA GLU A 70 32.96 -9.31 -22.54
C GLU A 70 31.62 -8.73 -22.93
N ARG A 71 31.17 -8.95 -24.19
CA ARG A 71 29.82 -8.59 -24.64
C ARG A 71 28.73 -9.38 -23.95
N ALA A 72 28.92 -10.69 -23.81
CA ALA A 72 27.94 -11.56 -23.14
C ALA A 72 27.81 -11.22 -21.64
N GLU A 73 28.90 -10.82 -21.00
CA GLU A 73 28.90 -10.44 -19.59
C GLU A 73 28.22 -9.05 -19.37
N LYS A 74 28.46 -8.10 -20.28
CA LYS A 74 27.75 -6.81 -20.27
C LYS A 74 26.26 -6.96 -20.50
N GLU A 75 25.86 -7.78 -21.46
CA GLU A 75 24.43 -8.02 -21.76
C GLU A 75 23.71 -8.69 -20.60
N LYS A 76 24.38 -9.62 -19.91
CA LYS A 76 23.83 -10.22 -18.68
C LYS A 76 23.68 -9.21 -17.54
N ALA A 77 24.66 -8.35 -17.34
CA ALA A 77 24.63 -7.31 -16.31
C ALA A 77 23.54 -6.25 -16.58
N GLU A 78 23.32 -5.89 -17.85
CA GLU A 78 22.25 -4.97 -18.23
C GLU A 78 20.85 -5.60 -18.05
N LYS A 79 20.67 -6.86 -18.43
CA LYS A 79 19.41 -7.58 -18.21
C LYS A 79 19.08 -7.71 -16.72
N GLN A 80 20.09 -8.05 -15.89
CA GLN A 80 19.87 -8.15 -14.44
C GLN A 80 19.50 -6.80 -13.83
N LYS A 81 20.14 -5.70 -14.24
CA LYS A 81 19.76 -4.36 -13.76
C LYS A 81 18.36 -3.95 -14.17
N ALA A 82 17.97 -4.23 -15.42
CA ALA A 82 16.64 -3.93 -15.92
C ALA A 82 15.54 -4.74 -15.21
N GLU A 83 15.84 -5.99 -14.85
CA GLU A 83 14.92 -6.85 -14.11
C GLU A 83 14.78 -6.42 -12.64
N GLU A 84 15.88 -6.03 -12.01
CA GLU A 84 15.87 -5.49 -10.64
C GLU A 84 15.15 -4.14 -10.56
N GLU A 85 15.32 -3.26 -11.54
CA GLU A 85 14.61 -1.98 -11.62
C GLU A 85 13.11 -2.17 -11.84
N LYS A 86 12.73 -3.14 -12.69
CA LYS A 86 11.31 -3.51 -12.86
C LYS A 86 10.69 -4.07 -11.58
N ALA A 87 11.39 -4.96 -10.89
CA ALA A 87 10.91 -5.54 -9.64
C ALA A 87 10.68 -4.46 -8.56
N LYS A 88 11.62 -3.51 -8.41
CA LYS A 88 11.48 -2.38 -7.48
C LYS A 88 10.33 -1.44 -7.85
N ALA A 89 10.10 -1.21 -9.14
CA ALA A 89 8.99 -0.37 -9.60
C ALA A 89 7.62 -1.04 -9.39
N GLU A 90 7.56 -2.37 -9.50
CA GLU A 90 6.34 -3.14 -9.26
C GLU A 90 6.02 -3.23 -7.76
N GLU A 91 7.03 -3.42 -6.92
CA GLU A 91 6.91 -3.42 -5.46
C GLU A 91 6.43 -2.04 -4.94
N ALA A 92 7.01 -0.95 -5.44
CA ALA A 92 6.59 0.41 -5.07
C ALA A 92 5.13 0.69 -5.47
N LYS A 93 4.69 0.23 -6.65
CA LYS A 93 3.29 0.37 -7.08
C LYS A 93 2.32 -0.48 -6.24
N ALA A 94 2.75 -1.67 -5.84
CA ALA A 94 1.94 -2.54 -4.98
C ALA A 94 1.77 -1.92 -3.58
N GLU A 95 2.83 -1.34 -3.03
CA GLU A 95 2.80 -0.65 -1.74
C GLU A 95 1.92 0.62 -1.78
N GLU A 96 2.01 1.42 -2.85
CA GLU A 96 1.16 2.60 -3.03
C GLU A 96 -0.33 2.21 -3.14
N LYS A 97 -0.62 1.15 -3.88
CA LYS A 97 -2.00 0.64 -4.02
C LYS A 97 -2.54 0.11 -2.69
N ALA A 98 -1.74 -0.64 -1.93
CA ALA A 98 -2.14 -1.14 -0.61
C ALA A 98 -2.44 0.00 0.36
N LYS A 99 -1.60 1.06 0.38
CA LYS A 99 -1.83 2.27 1.20
C LYS A 99 -3.11 3.02 0.79
N ALA A 100 -3.41 3.08 -0.51
CA ALA A 100 -4.63 3.72 -1.00
C ALA A 100 -5.89 2.93 -0.61
N GLU A 101 -5.85 1.60 -0.69
CA GLU A 101 -6.95 0.72 -0.27
C GLU A 101 -7.18 0.79 1.25
N GLU A 102 -6.11 0.83 2.05
CA GLU A 102 -6.19 0.99 3.50
C GLU A 102 -6.79 2.34 3.89
N ALA A 103 -6.38 3.42 3.21
CA ALA A 103 -6.91 4.76 3.44
C ALA A 103 -8.41 4.85 3.10
N ALA A 104 -8.84 4.23 2.00
CA ALA A 104 -10.24 4.20 1.60
C ALA A 104 -11.10 3.40 2.61
N ALA A 105 -10.63 2.22 3.03
CA ALA A 105 -11.31 1.41 4.04
C ALA A 105 -11.45 2.16 5.38
N LYS A 106 -10.48 2.97 5.72
CA LYS A 106 -10.51 3.79 6.94
C LYS A 106 -11.54 4.92 6.84
N GLU A 107 -11.68 5.58 5.69
CA GLU A 107 -12.74 6.57 5.46
C GLU A 107 -14.14 5.97 5.60
N ASP A 108 -14.34 4.79 5.02
CA ASP A 108 -15.62 4.08 5.14
C ASP A 108 -15.95 3.76 6.61
N ASN A 109 -14.97 3.33 7.39
CA ASN A 109 -15.13 3.05 8.82
C ASN A 109 -15.43 4.29 9.64
N GLU A 110 -14.81 5.44 9.34
CA GLU A 110 -15.12 6.73 9.98
C GLU A 110 -16.58 7.14 9.77
N GLU A 111 -17.08 6.97 8.54
CA GLU A 111 -18.47 7.29 8.22
C GLU A 111 -19.46 6.34 8.89
N ILE A 112 -19.16 5.04 8.88
CA ILE A 112 -19.95 4.02 9.60
C ILE A 112 -20.03 4.35 11.08
N TYR A 113 -18.89 4.67 11.71
CA TYR A 113 -18.86 5.00 13.13
C TYR A 113 -19.66 6.27 13.45
N LEU A 114 -19.50 7.31 12.64
CA LEU A 114 -20.29 8.54 12.76
C LEU A 114 -21.80 8.28 12.64
N GLN A 115 -22.21 7.40 11.74
CA GLN A 115 -23.61 7.01 11.60
C GLN A 115 -24.10 6.25 12.85
N VAL A 116 -23.33 5.29 13.36
CA VAL A 116 -23.66 4.55 14.60
C VAL A 116 -23.83 5.52 15.79
N MET A 117 -22.95 6.49 15.92
CA MET A 117 -23.05 7.52 16.95
C MET A 117 -24.35 8.34 16.81
N ARG A 118 -24.67 8.78 15.58
CA ARG A 118 -25.90 9.55 15.30
C ARG A 118 -27.17 8.76 15.61
N GLU A 119 -27.17 7.48 15.29
CA GLU A 119 -28.30 6.59 15.60
C GLU A 119 -28.44 6.35 17.11
N SER A 120 -27.32 6.29 17.83
CA SER A 120 -27.29 5.99 19.26
C SER A 120 -27.62 7.20 20.15
N ILE A 121 -27.00 8.35 19.86
CA ILE A 121 -27.05 9.54 20.73
C ILE A 121 -27.45 10.84 20.02
N GLY A 122 -27.68 10.81 18.69
CA GLY A 122 -28.00 12.02 17.90
C GLY A 122 -29.30 12.71 18.30
N GLY A 123 -30.16 12.07 19.12
CA GLY A 123 -31.32 12.73 19.71
C GLY A 123 -30.99 13.69 20.84
N TYR A 124 -29.80 13.60 21.42
CA TYR A 124 -29.35 14.40 22.58
C TYR A 124 -28.25 15.38 22.24
N VAL A 125 -27.48 15.10 21.18
CA VAL A 125 -26.32 15.92 20.78
C VAL A 125 -26.25 16.10 19.27
N ASP A 126 -25.72 17.23 18.81
CA ASP A 126 -25.21 17.37 17.44
C ASP A 126 -23.79 16.80 17.37
N ILE A 127 -23.49 16.02 16.31
CA ILE A 127 -22.23 15.31 16.17
C ILE A 127 -21.51 15.79 14.90
N GLN A 128 -20.32 16.35 15.09
CA GLN A 128 -19.45 16.83 14.01
C GLN A 128 -18.13 16.05 14.04
N PHE A 129 -17.78 15.41 12.93
CA PHE A 129 -16.48 14.74 12.79
C PHE A 129 -15.44 15.73 12.24
N GLN A 130 -14.43 16.01 13.04
CA GLN A 130 -13.27 16.84 12.70
C GLN A 130 -12.13 15.94 12.21
N LYS A 131 -12.12 15.63 10.92
CA LYS A 131 -11.24 14.61 10.32
C LYS A 131 -9.75 14.88 10.57
N ALA A 132 -9.31 16.14 10.46
CA ALA A 132 -7.91 16.51 10.68
C ALA A 132 -7.42 16.23 12.11
N GLU A 133 -8.32 16.33 13.09
CA GLU A 133 -8.06 16.15 14.52
C GLU A 133 -8.45 14.76 15.00
N LYS A 134 -9.05 13.94 14.12
CA LYS A 134 -9.65 12.64 14.45
C LYS A 134 -10.59 12.73 15.66
N ASN A 135 -11.38 13.81 15.74
CA ASN A 135 -12.22 14.10 16.89
C ASN A 135 -13.70 14.12 16.49
N PHE A 136 -14.53 13.38 17.24
CA PHE A 136 -15.98 13.46 17.21
C PHE A 136 -16.43 14.46 18.25
N LYS A 137 -16.75 15.68 17.79
CA LYS A 137 -17.21 16.77 18.60
C LYS A 137 -18.71 16.67 18.83
N LEU A 138 -19.13 16.54 20.09
CA LEU A 138 -20.51 16.43 20.51
C LEU A 138 -20.96 17.74 21.15
N THR A 139 -22.02 18.33 20.62
CA THR A 139 -22.63 19.55 21.20
C THR A 139 -24.02 19.20 21.72
N PRO A 140 -24.30 19.30 23.02
CA PRO A 140 -25.62 19.04 23.59
C PRO A 140 -26.70 19.89 22.94
N THR A 141 -27.81 19.26 22.57
CA THR A 141 -28.99 19.90 21.95
C THR A 141 -30.30 19.61 22.71
N ASP A 142 -30.29 18.52 23.48
CA ASP A 142 -31.43 18.15 24.33
C ASP A 142 -31.48 19.05 25.59
N ALA A 143 -32.64 19.64 25.89
CA ALA A 143 -32.82 20.55 27.00
C ALA A 143 -32.55 19.86 28.36
N GLY A 144 -32.95 18.60 28.52
CA GLY A 144 -32.72 17.86 29.77
C GLY A 144 -31.24 17.63 30.03
N LEU A 145 -30.50 17.21 28.99
CA LEU A 145 -29.02 17.03 29.07
C LEU A 145 -28.33 18.37 29.37
N ILE A 146 -28.79 19.50 28.78
CA ILE A 146 -28.24 20.83 29.02
C ILE A 146 -28.48 21.26 30.47
N ASP A 147 -29.67 21.03 30.99
CA ASP A 147 -30.03 21.35 32.39
C ASP A 147 -29.16 20.52 33.36
N GLU A 148 -29.01 19.19 33.12
CA GLU A 148 -28.16 18.32 33.94
C GLU A 148 -26.71 18.81 33.97
N ILE A 149 -26.12 19.08 32.80
CA ILE A 149 -24.73 19.58 32.69
C ILE A 149 -24.58 20.91 33.46
N SER A 150 -25.58 21.80 33.39
CA SER A 150 -25.55 23.09 34.06
C SER A 150 -25.58 23.01 35.57
N MET A 151 -26.05 21.89 36.14
CA MET A 151 -26.14 21.63 37.57
C MET A 151 -24.89 20.97 38.17
N LEU A 152 -23.98 20.44 37.33
CA LEU A 152 -22.76 19.79 37.81
C LEU A 152 -21.93 20.65 38.78
N PRO A 153 -21.71 21.94 38.51
CA PRO A 153 -20.96 22.80 39.46
C PRO A 153 -21.63 22.97 40.85
N LEU A 154 -22.90 22.59 40.94
CA LEU A 154 -23.65 22.65 42.21
C LEU A 154 -23.63 21.27 42.94
N GLY A 155 -22.91 20.29 42.40
CA GLY A 155 -22.85 18.92 42.96
C GLY A 155 -24.12 18.10 42.70
N VAL A 156 -24.96 18.53 41.74
CA VAL A 156 -26.19 17.80 41.36
C VAL A 156 -25.95 17.02 40.08
N GLY A 157 -26.46 15.77 40.01
CA GLY A 157 -26.38 14.93 38.81
C GLY A 157 -25.03 14.21 38.61
N HIS A 158 -24.17 14.19 39.62
CA HIS A 158 -22.86 13.53 39.48
C HIS A 158 -22.97 12.02 39.20
N ASP A 159 -23.99 11.33 39.74
CA ASP A 159 -24.20 9.90 39.47
C ASP A 159 -24.62 9.67 38.01
N ASP A 160 -25.54 10.50 37.48
CA ASP A 160 -26.00 10.43 36.10
C ASP A 160 -24.88 10.80 35.13
N TRP A 161 -24.07 11.81 35.49
CA TRP A 161 -22.85 12.15 34.77
C TRP A 161 -21.86 10.99 34.68
N ALA A 162 -21.65 10.26 35.78
CA ALA A 162 -20.78 9.09 35.77
C ALA A 162 -21.30 7.99 34.84
N VAL A 163 -22.62 7.80 34.75
CA VAL A 163 -23.23 6.89 33.77
C VAL A 163 -22.97 7.35 32.34
N LEU A 164 -23.12 8.66 32.05
CA LEU A 164 -22.81 9.24 30.74
C LEU A 164 -21.34 9.04 30.37
N VAL A 165 -20.43 9.37 31.28
CA VAL A 165 -18.97 9.18 31.07
C VAL A 165 -18.64 7.73 30.74
N ASN A 166 -19.20 6.78 31.50
CA ASN A 166 -19.00 5.34 31.23
C ASN A 166 -19.53 4.96 29.85
N GLY A 167 -20.75 5.38 29.47
CA GLY A 167 -21.34 5.12 28.17
C GLY A 167 -20.47 5.66 27.01
N MET A 168 -19.98 6.89 27.15
CA MET A 168 -19.09 7.50 26.15
C MET A 168 -17.72 6.83 26.10
N THR A 169 -17.22 6.34 27.24
CA THR A 169 -15.98 5.56 27.30
C THR A 169 -16.10 4.24 26.50
N GLU A 170 -17.20 3.51 26.71
CA GLU A 170 -17.46 2.28 25.95
C GLU A 170 -17.66 2.58 24.45
N MET A 171 -18.33 3.67 24.10
CA MET A 171 -18.44 4.13 22.71
C MET A 171 -17.06 4.43 22.12
N SER A 172 -16.18 5.12 22.83
CA SER A 172 -14.81 5.41 22.39
C SER A 172 -13.97 4.13 22.20
N LYS A 173 -14.13 3.12 23.05
CA LYS A 173 -13.49 1.79 22.88
C LYS A 173 -13.98 1.08 21.61
N SER A 174 -15.29 1.09 21.37
CA SER A 174 -15.86 0.54 20.15
C SER A 174 -15.40 1.27 18.90
N GLY A 175 -15.24 2.60 19.00
CA GLY A 175 -14.65 3.43 17.96
C GLY A 175 -13.21 3.00 17.64
N LYS A 176 -12.37 2.82 18.66
CA LYS A 176 -10.99 2.34 18.49
C LYS A 176 -10.93 1.01 17.71
N GLU A 177 -11.84 0.08 18.00
CA GLU A 177 -11.90 -1.20 17.28
C GLU A 177 -12.29 -1.04 15.80
N LEU A 178 -13.13 -0.06 15.47
CA LEU A 178 -13.65 0.13 14.11
C LEU A 178 -12.77 1.06 13.27
N VAL A 179 -12.41 2.25 13.80
CA VAL A 179 -11.67 3.29 13.07
C VAL A 179 -10.17 3.31 13.37
N GLY A 180 -9.72 2.55 14.38
CA GLY A 180 -8.33 2.48 14.82
C GLY A 180 -7.99 3.42 15.96
N GLU A 181 -6.71 3.53 16.28
CA GLU A 181 -6.20 4.33 17.39
C GLU A 181 -6.09 5.82 17.09
N GLY A 182 -6.11 6.63 18.17
CA GLY A 182 -5.91 8.07 18.15
C GLY A 182 -7.18 8.86 17.79
N TYR A 183 -8.36 8.24 17.88
CA TYR A 183 -9.63 8.93 17.75
C TYR A 183 -10.16 9.34 19.12
N SER A 184 -10.72 10.54 19.18
CA SER A 184 -11.28 11.11 20.41
C SER A 184 -12.75 11.47 20.25
N ILE A 185 -13.43 11.52 21.41
CA ILE A 185 -14.78 12.08 21.56
C ILE A 185 -14.66 13.24 22.52
N SER A 186 -15.16 14.42 22.14
CA SER A 186 -15.22 15.59 23.00
C SER A 186 -16.66 16.06 23.18
N LEU A 187 -17.10 16.20 24.43
CA LEU A 187 -18.38 16.82 24.76
C LEU A 187 -18.14 18.29 25.10
N ILE A 188 -18.88 19.16 24.41
CA ILE A 188 -18.73 20.60 24.49
C ILE A 188 -19.68 21.15 25.57
N ASN A 189 -19.20 22.14 26.31
CA ASN A 189 -20.04 22.87 27.26
C ASN A 189 -21.18 23.58 26.52
N PRO A 190 -22.46 23.26 26.81
CA PRO A 190 -23.59 23.91 26.14
C PRO A 190 -23.73 25.40 26.45
N LEU A 191 -23.16 25.86 27.58
CA LEU A 191 -23.19 27.28 27.99
C LEU A 191 -21.99 28.08 27.44
N ASN A 192 -20.92 27.39 27.08
CA ASN A 192 -19.72 27.99 26.45
C ASN A 192 -19.09 27.02 25.48
N HIS A 193 -19.43 27.14 24.20
CA HIS A 193 -19.02 26.21 23.14
C HIS A 193 -17.52 26.21 22.83
N GLU A 194 -16.74 27.07 23.46
CA GLU A 194 -15.27 27.07 23.37
C GLU A 194 -14.64 26.05 24.35
N ASN A 195 -15.39 25.63 25.37
CA ASN A 195 -14.90 24.73 26.41
C ASN A 195 -15.36 23.29 26.19
N VAL A 196 -14.44 22.36 26.36
CA VAL A 196 -14.70 20.93 26.47
C VAL A 196 -14.99 20.59 27.92
N ILE A 197 -16.01 19.79 28.20
CA ILE A 197 -16.36 19.32 29.55
C ILE A 197 -16.07 17.86 29.77
N LEU A 198 -15.90 17.10 28.68
CA LEU A 198 -15.44 15.72 28.71
C LEU A 198 -14.65 15.45 27.45
N TRP A 199 -13.47 14.81 27.62
CA TRP A 199 -12.64 14.37 26.49
C TRP A 199 -12.17 12.95 26.73
N ILE A 200 -12.45 12.07 25.79
CA ILE A 200 -12.14 10.65 25.84
C ILE A 200 -11.36 10.28 24.58
N MET A 201 -10.27 9.54 24.72
CA MET A 201 -9.49 9.05 23.60
C MET A 201 -9.22 7.56 23.78
N ASP A 202 -9.48 6.75 22.74
CA ASP A 202 -9.19 5.30 22.74
C ASP A 202 -9.78 4.54 23.93
N GLY A 203 -10.90 5.02 24.49
CA GLY A 203 -11.55 4.45 25.67
C GLY A 203 -10.94 4.88 26.99
N GLU A 204 -10.10 5.91 27.01
CA GLU A 204 -9.52 6.50 28.23
C GLU A 204 -10.06 7.93 28.41
N VAL A 205 -10.48 8.27 29.62
CA VAL A 205 -10.91 9.63 29.95
C VAL A 205 -9.66 10.50 30.09
N ILE A 206 -9.50 11.46 29.19
CA ILE A 206 -8.37 12.41 29.18
C ILE A 206 -8.68 13.65 30.01
N TYR A 207 -9.94 14.10 29.95
CA TYR A 207 -10.41 15.24 30.72
C TYR A 207 -11.87 15.03 31.16
N ASN A 208 -12.18 15.39 32.39
CA ASN A 208 -13.52 15.35 32.94
C ASN A 208 -13.72 16.58 33.85
N VAL A 209 -14.69 17.40 33.53
CA VAL A 209 -14.94 18.65 34.23
C VAL A 209 -15.19 18.48 35.72
N ILE A 210 -15.78 17.35 36.17
CA ILE A 210 -16.01 17.06 37.59
C ILE A 210 -14.71 17.01 38.39
N ASP A 211 -13.60 16.59 37.76
CA ASP A 211 -12.32 16.47 38.44
C ASP A 211 -11.73 17.84 38.82
N ASP A 212 -12.27 18.94 38.24
CA ASP A 212 -11.87 20.33 38.49
C ASP A 212 -12.87 21.11 39.35
N LEU A 213 -14.01 20.49 39.76
CA LEU A 213 -15.05 21.10 40.61
C LEU A 213 -14.80 20.81 42.09
#